data_c2a61bd4e133fb100081c158a91dc1cf
#
_entry.id   c2a61bd4e133fb100081c158a91dc1cf
#
_cell.length_a   1.000
_cell.length_b   1.000
_cell.length_c   1.000
_cell.angle_alpha   90.00
_cell.angle_beta   90.00
_cell.angle_gamma   90.00
#
_symmetry.space_group_name_H-M   'P 1'
#
loop_
_entity.id
_entity.type
_entity.pdbx_description
1 polymer ?
#
loop_
_entity_poly.entity_id
_entity_poly.type
_entity_poly.pdbx_seq_one_letter_code
_entity_poly.pdbx_strand_id
1 'polypeptide(L)'
;MRRLLQRLLTKPVVNLANKWSSRPDKKRVDQALSELYQNITTNPGKRGLVIRFNSNKSKFVILSDQHKGVRNGSDIFAKADKNYLAALDHYNRNRFCYINLGDSEELWENLFINVKKHNKATFQKEKLFIKRDAFIKIFGNHDLYWDNSPLAPLSLMQIYGQTVKIYEGIILQTLVNNKTLSIYMTHGHQGDLQSDGNWFSKWFVSNVWAPFQNYLRINPNTPANNDQLKTAHNKMMYQWSYKRKNTLLITGHTHQPVFKSFTELETLYDNLEKAKKAKESAQARLIQQRIDKLHLKGEKMPDFTGYLDTYFNSGCCCFDDGDITGIEIDDGCIRLIKWYYKNGKQSERMVLEESKLEDLKIA
;
A
#
# COMPACT_ATOMS: atom_id res chain seq x y z
N MET A 1 8.56 12.76 34.00
CA MET A 1 8.86 11.31 33.95
C MET A 1 8.80 10.75 32.52
N ARG A 2 7.67 10.80 31.79
CA ARG A 2 7.53 10.28 30.42
C ARG A 2 8.57 10.79 29.41
N ARG A 3 8.81 12.13 29.32
CA ARG A 3 9.82 12.73 28.41
C ARG A 3 11.24 12.28 28.71
N LEU A 4 11.56 12.03 29.98
CA LEU A 4 12.86 11.51 30.40
C LEU A 4 13.04 10.06 29.96
N LEU A 5 12.01 9.23 30.20
CA LEU A 5 11.97 7.83 29.74
C LEU A 5 12.04 7.72 28.23
N GLN A 6 11.36 8.60 27.49
CA GLN A 6 11.48 8.66 26.02
C GLN A 6 12.93 8.92 25.60
N ARG A 7 13.59 9.95 26.17
CA ARG A 7 14.98 10.27 25.81
C ARG A 7 15.95 9.14 26.12
N LEU A 8 15.75 8.42 27.23
CA LEU A 8 16.64 7.33 27.65
C LEU A 8 16.38 6.03 26.88
N LEU A 9 15.13 5.72 26.58
CA LEU A 9 14.74 4.41 26.03
C LEU A 9 14.57 4.41 24.51
N THR A 10 14.40 5.56 23.84
CA THR A 10 14.21 5.58 22.38
C THR A 10 15.37 4.92 21.64
N LYS A 11 16.62 5.32 21.89
CA LYS A 11 17.80 4.74 21.21
C LYS A 11 17.97 3.23 21.50
N PRO A 12 17.97 2.75 22.75
CA PRO A 12 18.04 1.32 23.04
C PRO A 12 16.91 0.52 22.41
N VAL A 13 15.67 1.03 22.47
CA VAL A 13 14.48 0.37 21.95
C VAL A 13 14.53 0.28 20.41
N VAL A 14 14.90 1.38 19.72
CA VAL A 14 15.07 1.40 18.27
C VAL A 14 16.20 0.46 17.84
N ASN A 15 17.32 0.45 18.56
CA ASN A 15 18.45 -0.46 18.26
C ASN A 15 18.05 -1.93 18.48
N LEU A 16 17.28 -2.23 19.53
CA LEU A 16 16.78 -3.56 19.80
C LEU A 16 15.78 -3.99 18.71
N ALA A 17 14.84 -3.11 18.36
CA ALA A 17 13.89 -3.34 17.28
C ALA A 17 14.62 -3.58 15.95
N ASN A 18 15.62 -2.78 15.61
CA ASN A 18 16.44 -2.96 14.40
C ASN A 18 17.25 -4.27 14.40
N LYS A 19 17.72 -4.72 15.57
CA LYS A 19 18.47 -5.98 15.71
C LYS A 19 17.56 -7.21 15.57
N TRP A 20 16.30 -7.09 16.00
CA TRP A 20 15.32 -8.17 16.02
C TRP A 20 14.28 -8.05 14.90
N SER A 21 14.25 -6.91 14.15
CA SER A 21 13.38 -6.78 12.98
C SER A 21 13.79 -7.80 11.93
N SER A 22 12.85 -8.57 11.45
CA SER A 22 13.10 -9.49 10.35
C SER A 22 13.43 -8.67 9.10
N ARG A 23 14.51 -9.02 8.46
CA ARG A 23 14.82 -8.50 7.12
C ARG A 23 14.06 -9.36 6.11
N PRO A 24 13.39 -8.76 5.13
CA PRO A 24 12.72 -9.53 4.10
C PRO A 24 13.74 -10.45 3.39
N ASP A 25 13.44 -11.74 3.36
CA ASP A 25 14.26 -12.72 2.67
C ASP A 25 13.73 -12.96 1.26
N LYS A 26 14.58 -12.78 0.26
CA LYS A 26 14.21 -12.85 -1.15
C LYS A 26 13.56 -14.19 -1.55
N LYS A 27 14.08 -15.32 -1.04
CA LYS A 27 13.55 -16.64 -1.40
C LYS A 27 12.16 -16.85 -0.81
N ARG A 28 11.97 -16.44 0.43
CA ARG A 28 10.67 -16.55 1.11
C ARG A 28 9.63 -15.65 0.47
N VAL A 29 9.97 -14.40 0.13
CA VAL A 29 9.08 -13.48 -0.57
C VAL A 29 8.70 -14.04 -1.95
N ASP A 30 9.66 -14.51 -2.74
CA ASP A 30 9.42 -15.12 -4.07
C ASP A 30 8.54 -16.37 -3.95
N GLN A 31 8.76 -17.22 -2.95
CA GLN A 31 7.96 -18.41 -2.70
C GLN A 31 6.53 -18.03 -2.27
N ALA A 32 6.38 -17.18 -1.27
CA ALA A 32 5.07 -16.81 -0.73
C ALA A 32 4.17 -16.14 -1.77
N LEU A 33 4.72 -15.21 -2.56
CA LEU A 33 3.99 -14.58 -3.66
C LEU A 33 3.60 -15.60 -4.74
N SER A 34 4.49 -16.55 -5.07
CA SER A 34 4.24 -17.56 -6.07
C SER A 34 3.17 -18.55 -5.64
N GLU A 35 3.22 -19.01 -4.39
CA GLU A 35 2.23 -19.90 -3.80
C GLU A 35 0.85 -19.23 -3.72
N LEU A 36 0.79 -17.97 -3.31
CA LEU A 36 -0.47 -17.22 -3.27
C LEU A 36 -1.05 -17.04 -4.68
N TYR A 37 -0.22 -16.59 -5.64
CA TYR A 37 -0.63 -16.45 -7.04
C TYR A 37 -1.19 -17.76 -7.61
N GLN A 38 -0.48 -18.87 -7.39
CA GLN A 38 -0.91 -20.18 -7.84
C GLN A 38 -2.21 -20.60 -7.15
N ASN A 39 -2.34 -20.40 -5.83
CA ASN A 39 -3.56 -20.74 -5.11
C ASN A 39 -4.77 -19.96 -5.63
N ILE A 40 -4.62 -18.66 -5.90
CA ILE A 40 -5.70 -17.82 -6.43
C ILE A 40 -6.13 -18.30 -7.82
N THR A 41 -5.17 -18.66 -8.67
CA THR A 41 -5.47 -19.13 -10.03
C THR A 41 -6.10 -20.51 -10.07
N THR A 42 -5.69 -21.43 -9.21
CA THR A 42 -6.20 -22.81 -9.17
C THR A 42 -7.49 -22.96 -8.36
N ASN A 43 -7.65 -22.15 -7.30
CA ASN A 43 -8.79 -22.22 -6.38
C ASN A 43 -9.38 -20.82 -6.13
N PRO A 44 -9.92 -20.14 -7.16
CA PRO A 44 -10.49 -18.82 -6.99
C PRO A 44 -11.65 -18.85 -5.99
N GLY A 45 -11.71 -17.81 -5.15
CA GLY A 45 -12.69 -17.70 -4.06
C GLY A 45 -12.21 -18.23 -2.72
N LYS A 46 -11.07 -18.93 -2.61
CA LYS A 46 -10.52 -19.40 -1.33
C LYS A 46 -9.64 -18.33 -0.68
N ARG A 47 -8.43 -18.14 -1.15
CA ARG A 47 -7.49 -17.10 -0.68
C ARG A 47 -7.58 -15.80 -1.47
N GLY A 48 -8.21 -15.82 -2.64
CA GLY A 48 -8.37 -14.64 -3.49
C GLY A 48 -9.33 -14.87 -4.63
N LEU A 49 -9.52 -13.82 -5.44
CA LEU A 49 -10.44 -13.82 -6.58
C LEU A 49 -9.69 -13.67 -7.89
N VAL A 50 -10.25 -14.25 -8.95
CA VAL A 50 -9.89 -13.91 -10.34
C VAL A 50 -11.09 -13.22 -10.97
N ILE A 51 -10.91 -11.96 -11.39
CA ILE A 51 -11.96 -11.14 -11.99
C ILE A 51 -11.55 -10.75 -13.40
N ARG A 52 -12.36 -11.15 -14.37
CA ARG A 52 -12.21 -10.69 -15.76
C ARG A 52 -12.91 -9.36 -15.95
N PHE A 53 -12.26 -8.42 -16.60
CA PHE A 53 -12.79 -7.08 -16.82
C PHE A 53 -12.46 -6.55 -18.21
N ASN A 54 -13.20 -5.53 -18.63
CA ASN A 54 -12.91 -4.78 -19.84
C ASN A 54 -12.19 -3.49 -19.45
N SER A 55 -10.94 -3.33 -19.91
CA SER A 55 -10.09 -2.19 -19.53
C SER A 55 -10.67 -0.82 -19.89
N ASN A 56 -11.49 -0.75 -20.95
CA ASN A 56 -12.09 0.50 -21.44
C ASN A 56 -13.44 0.83 -20.78
N LYS A 57 -14.00 -0.09 -19.95
CA LYS A 57 -15.33 0.10 -19.34
C LYS A 57 -15.30 0.00 -17.82
N SER A 58 -14.41 -0.81 -17.30
CA SER A 58 -14.34 -1.08 -15.86
C SER A 58 -13.40 -0.08 -15.18
N LYS A 59 -13.77 0.33 -13.97
CA LYS A 59 -13.05 1.34 -13.20
C LYS A 59 -12.69 0.78 -11.85
N PHE A 60 -11.40 0.81 -11.49
CA PHE A 60 -10.91 0.36 -10.20
C PHE A 60 -10.08 1.45 -9.53
N VAL A 61 -10.26 1.61 -8.23
CA VAL A 61 -9.35 2.37 -7.37
C VAL A 61 -8.78 1.44 -6.32
N ILE A 62 -7.47 1.48 -6.15
CA ILE A 62 -6.70 0.67 -5.22
C ILE A 62 -6.07 1.61 -4.19
N LEU A 63 -6.48 1.49 -2.93
CA LEU A 63 -5.92 2.22 -1.81
C LEU A 63 -5.47 1.23 -0.75
N SER A 64 -4.34 1.47 -0.08
CA SER A 64 -3.79 0.64 0.98
C SER A 64 -3.31 1.47 2.16
N ASP A 65 -2.92 0.79 3.22
CA ASP A 65 -2.16 1.37 4.33
C ASP A 65 -2.83 2.61 4.93
N GLN A 66 -4.12 2.48 5.26
CA GLN A 66 -4.84 3.54 5.97
C GLN A 66 -4.43 3.59 7.43
N HIS A 67 -4.18 2.43 8.07
CA HIS A 67 -3.87 2.32 9.49
C HIS A 67 -4.88 3.07 10.38
N LYS A 68 -6.18 2.86 10.11
CA LYS A 68 -7.27 3.49 10.87
C LYS A 68 -7.18 3.14 12.35
N GLY A 69 -6.72 4.08 13.15
CA GLY A 69 -6.51 3.94 14.60
C GLY A 69 -7.68 4.46 15.44
N VAL A 70 -7.37 4.99 16.63
CA VAL A 70 -8.34 5.43 17.64
C VAL A 70 -8.29 6.93 17.93
N ARG A 71 -7.80 7.72 16.98
CA ARG A 71 -7.66 9.19 17.07
C ARG A 71 -6.83 9.67 18.25
N ASN A 72 -5.90 8.85 18.71
CA ASN A 72 -4.91 9.24 19.71
C ASN A 72 -3.64 9.80 19.05
N GLY A 73 -2.62 10.14 19.86
CA GLY A 73 -1.39 10.74 19.33
C GLY A 73 -0.50 9.81 18.50
N SER A 74 -0.83 8.51 18.39
CA SER A 74 -0.16 7.53 17.53
C SER A 74 -0.97 7.19 16.26
N ASP A 75 -2.20 7.70 16.13
CA ASP A 75 -3.04 7.48 14.96
C ASP A 75 -2.54 8.32 13.77
N ILE A 76 -1.79 7.69 12.89
CA ILE A 76 -1.21 8.33 11.69
C ILE A 76 -2.27 8.65 10.63
N PHE A 77 -3.38 7.90 10.58
CA PHE A 77 -4.47 8.13 9.65
C PHE A 77 -5.26 9.42 9.95
N ALA A 78 -5.23 9.89 11.20
CA ALA A 78 -6.04 11.02 11.63
C ALA A 78 -5.87 12.29 10.78
N LYS A 79 -4.70 12.52 10.22
CA LYS A 79 -4.41 13.65 9.33
C LYS A 79 -4.96 13.46 7.91
N ALA A 80 -4.97 12.22 7.42
CA ALA A 80 -5.36 11.85 6.07
C ALA A 80 -6.87 11.60 5.91
N ASP A 81 -7.60 11.50 7.01
CA ASP A 81 -9.01 11.12 7.07
C ASP A 81 -9.91 11.91 6.09
N LYS A 82 -9.78 13.24 6.04
CA LYS A 82 -10.58 14.08 5.15
C LYS A 82 -10.27 13.82 3.67
N ASN A 83 -8.99 13.66 3.31
CA ASN A 83 -8.60 13.33 1.94
C ASN A 83 -9.13 11.95 1.55
N TYR A 84 -9.05 10.97 2.47
CA TYR A 84 -9.59 9.64 2.23
C TYR A 84 -11.11 9.65 2.05
N LEU A 85 -11.85 10.38 2.88
CA LEU A 85 -13.32 10.54 2.75
C LEU A 85 -13.69 11.21 1.42
N ALA A 86 -12.96 12.25 1.02
CA ALA A 86 -13.18 12.94 -0.25
C ALA A 86 -12.89 12.00 -1.45
N ALA A 87 -11.83 11.20 -1.36
CA ALA A 87 -11.50 10.20 -2.35
C ALA A 87 -12.61 9.15 -2.49
N LEU A 88 -13.09 8.58 -1.39
CA LEU A 88 -14.18 7.60 -1.41
C LEU A 88 -15.46 8.20 -2.02
N ASP A 89 -15.79 9.46 -1.71
CA ASP A 89 -16.95 10.15 -2.31
C ASP A 89 -16.78 10.31 -3.82
N HIS A 90 -15.62 10.72 -4.26
CA HIS A 90 -15.30 10.87 -5.68
C HIS A 90 -15.45 9.55 -6.43
N TYR A 91 -14.78 8.49 -5.94
CA TYR A 91 -14.78 7.19 -6.60
C TYR A 91 -16.15 6.50 -6.57
N ASN A 92 -16.90 6.66 -5.49
CA ASN A 92 -18.26 6.12 -5.45
C ASN A 92 -19.19 6.82 -6.45
N ARG A 93 -19.15 8.16 -6.56
CA ARG A 93 -19.92 8.91 -7.55
C ARG A 93 -19.55 8.55 -8.99
N ASN A 94 -18.27 8.32 -9.26
CA ASN A 94 -17.74 7.95 -10.58
C ASN A 94 -17.81 6.44 -10.85
N ARG A 95 -18.48 5.66 -10.00
CA ARG A 95 -18.79 4.25 -10.20
C ARG A 95 -17.56 3.32 -10.23
N PHE A 96 -16.48 3.70 -9.56
CA PHE A 96 -15.31 2.83 -9.40
C PHE A 96 -15.62 1.62 -8.50
N CYS A 97 -15.01 0.48 -8.78
CA CYS A 97 -14.84 -0.59 -7.81
C CYS A 97 -13.66 -0.23 -6.88
N TYR A 98 -13.89 -0.28 -5.58
CA TYR A 98 -12.85 0.01 -4.59
C TYR A 98 -12.19 -1.28 -4.11
N ILE A 99 -10.88 -1.37 -4.31
CA ILE A 99 -10.01 -2.43 -3.78
C ILE A 99 -9.22 -1.86 -2.61
N ASN A 100 -9.55 -2.31 -1.40
CA ASN A 100 -8.79 -2.01 -0.19
C ASN A 100 -7.68 -3.05 -0.06
N LEU A 101 -6.42 -2.62 -0.25
CA LEU A 101 -5.28 -3.50 -0.44
C LEU A 101 -4.49 -3.78 0.85
N GLY A 102 -5.18 -3.87 1.98
CA GLY A 102 -4.60 -4.26 3.27
C GLY A 102 -4.13 -3.10 4.14
N ASP A 103 -3.82 -3.40 5.39
CA ASP A 103 -3.47 -2.46 6.45
C ASP A 103 -4.48 -1.33 6.58
N SER A 104 -5.74 -1.71 6.47
CA SER A 104 -6.86 -0.77 6.53
C SER A 104 -7.13 -0.31 7.96
N GLU A 105 -7.11 -1.23 8.90
CA GLU A 105 -7.32 -0.99 10.33
C GLU A 105 -6.05 -1.32 11.13
N GLU A 106 -5.68 -0.42 12.06
CA GLU A 106 -4.57 -0.64 12.98
C GLU A 106 -5.01 -1.54 14.14
N LEU A 107 -5.08 -2.85 13.87
CA LEU A 107 -5.54 -3.87 14.83
C LEU A 107 -4.39 -4.58 15.56
N TRP A 108 -3.15 -4.21 15.29
CA TRP A 108 -2.02 -4.64 16.12
C TRP A 108 -1.99 -3.92 17.46
N GLU A 109 -2.25 -2.62 17.43
CA GLU A 109 -2.15 -1.75 18.58
C GLU A 109 -3.51 -1.45 19.24
N ASN A 110 -4.61 -1.72 18.54
CA ASN A 110 -5.93 -1.26 18.95
C ASN A 110 -6.97 -2.39 18.93
N LEU A 111 -7.86 -2.35 19.91
CA LEU A 111 -9.04 -3.20 19.91
C LEU A 111 -10.01 -2.77 18.82
N PHE A 112 -10.55 -3.73 18.08
CA PHE A 112 -11.51 -3.50 17.01
C PHE A 112 -12.66 -2.56 17.38
N ILE A 113 -13.23 -2.71 18.58
CA ILE A 113 -14.37 -1.89 19.04
C ILE A 113 -14.02 -0.40 19.08
N ASN A 114 -12.79 -0.06 19.45
CA ASN A 114 -12.31 1.31 19.50
C ASN A 114 -12.03 1.86 18.10
N VAL A 115 -11.40 1.08 17.23
CA VAL A 115 -11.19 1.46 15.82
C VAL A 115 -12.53 1.72 15.14
N LYS A 116 -13.50 0.82 15.30
CA LYS A 116 -14.87 0.98 14.79
C LYS A 116 -15.51 2.28 15.27
N LYS A 117 -15.40 2.58 16.57
CA LYS A 117 -15.99 3.78 17.19
C LYS A 117 -15.47 5.07 16.57
N HIS A 118 -14.16 5.15 16.31
CA HIS A 118 -13.49 6.37 15.85
C HIS A 118 -13.51 6.56 14.33
N ASN A 119 -13.81 5.50 13.56
CA ASN A 119 -13.79 5.52 12.10
C ASN A 119 -15.16 5.27 11.45
N LYS A 120 -16.25 5.64 12.13
CA LYS A 120 -17.62 5.42 11.63
C LYS A 120 -17.86 6.02 10.24
N ALA A 121 -17.34 7.24 9.99
CA ALA A 121 -17.54 7.94 8.73
C ALA A 121 -16.90 7.17 7.55
N THR A 122 -15.68 6.65 7.72
CA THR A 122 -14.98 5.89 6.68
C THR A 122 -15.73 4.59 6.36
N PHE A 123 -16.16 3.85 7.38
CA PHE A 123 -16.94 2.62 7.18
C PHE A 123 -18.30 2.89 6.51
N GLN A 124 -18.94 4.02 6.81
CA GLN A 124 -20.18 4.40 6.11
C GLN A 124 -19.94 4.68 4.63
N LYS A 125 -18.80 5.29 4.26
CA LYS A 125 -18.45 5.50 2.86
C LYS A 125 -18.11 4.18 2.15
N GLU A 126 -17.37 3.28 2.80
CA GLU A 126 -17.08 1.94 2.28
C GLU A 126 -18.38 1.14 2.02
N LYS A 127 -19.40 1.26 2.90
CA LYS A 127 -20.73 0.66 2.67
C LYS A 127 -21.38 1.04 1.36
N LEU A 128 -21.13 2.25 0.84
CA LEU A 128 -21.70 2.69 -0.42
C LEU A 128 -21.19 1.85 -1.61
N PHE A 129 -19.92 1.43 -1.54
CA PHE A 129 -19.35 0.52 -2.53
C PHE A 129 -19.90 -0.89 -2.37
N ILE A 130 -20.03 -1.37 -1.13
CA ILE A 130 -20.57 -2.70 -0.83
C ILE A 130 -22.01 -2.82 -1.35
N LYS A 131 -22.87 -1.79 -1.16
CA LYS A 131 -24.26 -1.78 -1.63
C LYS A 131 -24.43 -1.92 -3.15
N ARG A 132 -23.37 -1.73 -3.92
CA ARG A 132 -23.40 -1.90 -5.39
C ARG A 132 -22.42 -2.95 -5.87
N ASP A 133 -22.04 -3.89 -5.00
CA ASP A 133 -21.12 -5.01 -5.27
C ASP A 133 -19.79 -4.56 -5.89
N ALA A 134 -19.26 -3.43 -5.42
CA ALA A 134 -18.07 -2.78 -5.95
C ALA A 134 -17.01 -2.55 -4.85
N PHE A 135 -16.88 -3.48 -3.91
CA PHE A 135 -15.91 -3.44 -2.82
C PHE A 135 -15.19 -4.78 -2.69
N ILE A 136 -13.88 -4.74 -2.66
CA ILE A 136 -13.02 -5.89 -2.39
C ILE A 136 -12.07 -5.50 -1.29
N LYS A 137 -11.98 -6.33 -0.24
CA LYS A 137 -11.08 -6.09 0.88
C LYS A 137 -10.06 -7.20 0.96
N ILE A 138 -8.80 -6.78 1.04
CA ILE A 138 -7.63 -7.62 1.26
C ILE A 138 -7.08 -7.30 2.64
N PHE A 139 -6.54 -8.26 3.36
CA PHE A 139 -5.88 -8.01 4.63
C PHE A 139 -4.38 -7.76 4.44
N GLY A 140 -3.80 -6.95 5.31
CA GLY A 140 -2.36 -6.75 5.46
C GLY A 140 -1.84 -7.32 6.78
N ASN A 141 -0.62 -6.96 7.14
CA ASN A 141 -0.04 -7.46 8.39
C ASN A 141 -0.59 -6.75 9.64
N HIS A 142 -1.01 -5.50 9.57
CA HIS A 142 -1.60 -4.79 10.71
C HIS A 142 -3.07 -5.16 10.97
N ASP A 143 -3.74 -5.73 9.99
CA ASP A 143 -5.13 -6.17 10.12
C ASP A 143 -5.33 -7.68 9.85
N LEU A 144 -4.31 -8.51 10.15
CA LEU A 144 -4.38 -9.98 10.17
C LEU A 144 -5.50 -10.54 11.06
N TYR A 145 -6.09 -9.73 11.92
CA TYR A 145 -7.30 -10.05 12.66
C TYR A 145 -8.41 -10.58 11.74
N TRP A 146 -8.51 -10.05 10.54
CA TRP A 146 -9.52 -10.42 9.56
C TRP A 146 -9.40 -11.86 9.05
N ASP A 147 -8.19 -12.40 9.01
CA ASP A 147 -7.92 -13.77 8.60
C ASP A 147 -7.93 -14.77 9.78
N ASN A 148 -7.39 -14.34 10.92
CA ASN A 148 -7.08 -15.25 12.03
C ASN A 148 -8.11 -15.30 13.14
N SER A 149 -9.00 -14.30 13.25
CA SER A 149 -9.97 -14.25 14.35
C SER A 149 -11.29 -14.94 13.97
N PRO A 150 -11.77 -15.88 14.79
CA PRO A 150 -13.10 -16.47 14.59
C PRO A 150 -14.22 -15.42 14.74
N LEU A 151 -13.94 -14.28 15.35
CA LEU A 151 -14.91 -13.18 15.52
C LEU A 151 -14.90 -12.20 14.35
N ALA A 152 -14.00 -12.34 13.38
CA ALA A 152 -13.89 -11.44 12.23
C ALA A 152 -15.22 -11.32 11.45
N PRO A 153 -15.96 -12.40 11.13
CA PRO A 153 -17.25 -12.27 10.43
C PRO A 153 -18.28 -11.45 11.19
N LEU A 154 -18.36 -11.61 12.52
CA LEU A 154 -19.25 -10.80 13.37
C LEU A 154 -18.83 -9.35 13.39
N SER A 155 -17.54 -9.09 13.45
CA SER A 155 -16.98 -7.73 13.42
C SER A 155 -17.29 -7.03 12.11
N LEU A 156 -17.14 -7.72 10.98
CA LEU A 156 -17.49 -7.21 9.64
C LEU A 156 -18.99 -6.95 9.51
N MET A 157 -19.83 -7.85 10.00
CA MET A 157 -21.28 -7.64 10.07
C MET A 157 -21.63 -6.38 10.88
N GLN A 158 -20.94 -6.16 12.00
CA GLN A 158 -21.14 -4.95 12.82
C GLN A 158 -20.69 -3.66 12.14
N ILE A 159 -19.64 -3.72 11.30
CA ILE A 159 -19.17 -2.55 10.53
C ILE A 159 -20.09 -2.28 9.34
N TYR A 160 -20.31 -3.30 8.52
CA TYR A 160 -20.90 -3.14 7.19
C TYR A 160 -22.40 -3.47 7.12
N GLY A 161 -22.94 -4.15 8.14
CA GLY A 161 -24.33 -4.58 8.16
C GLY A 161 -24.63 -5.79 7.28
N GLN A 162 -23.59 -6.37 6.67
CA GLN A 162 -23.64 -7.59 5.85
C GLN A 162 -22.32 -8.32 5.90
N THR A 163 -22.30 -9.58 5.46
CA THR A 163 -21.09 -10.38 5.35
C THR A 163 -20.20 -9.84 4.23
N VAL A 164 -18.94 -9.60 4.55
CA VAL A 164 -17.91 -9.24 3.57
C VAL A 164 -16.81 -10.28 3.66
N LYS A 165 -16.50 -10.91 2.53
CA LYS A 165 -15.37 -11.84 2.48
C LYS A 165 -14.09 -11.05 2.28
N ILE A 166 -13.08 -11.38 3.08
CA ILE A 166 -11.74 -10.77 3.01
C ILE A 166 -10.81 -11.79 2.38
N TYR A 167 -9.88 -11.29 1.57
CA TYR A 167 -8.96 -12.09 0.81
C TYR A 167 -7.51 -11.72 1.13
N GLU A 168 -6.58 -12.55 0.70
CA GLU A 168 -5.14 -12.28 0.80
C GLU A 168 -4.60 -11.63 -0.48
N GLY A 169 -5.28 -11.85 -1.61
CA GLY A 169 -4.93 -11.22 -2.88
C GLY A 169 -6.05 -11.33 -3.90
N ILE A 170 -5.83 -10.69 -5.05
CA ILE A 170 -6.78 -10.70 -6.17
C ILE A 170 -6.00 -10.64 -7.49
N ILE A 171 -6.55 -11.24 -8.54
CA ILE A 171 -6.05 -11.14 -9.90
C ILE A 171 -7.14 -10.53 -10.78
N LEU A 172 -6.88 -9.37 -11.35
CA LEU A 172 -7.71 -8.80 -12.42
C LEU A 172 -7.14 -9.24 -13.76
N GLN A 173 -8.00 -9.70 -14.68
CA GLN A 173 -7.59 -10.14 -16.01
C GLN A 173 -8.30 -9.37 -17.09
N THR A 174 -7.55 -8.84 -18.06
CA THR A 174 -8.08 -8.17 -19.25
C THR A 174 -7.28 -8.54 -20.48
N LEU A 175 -7.84 -8.25 -21.66
CA LEU A 175 -7.14 -8.41 -22.92
C LEU A 175 -6.43 -7.11 -23.29
N VAL A 176 -5.14 -7.19 -23.54
CA VAL A 176 -4.30 -6.09 -24.05
C VAL A 176 -3.49 -6.66 -25.22
N ASN A 177 -3.56 -6.01 -26.38
CA ASN A 177 -2.84 -6.46 -27.59
C ASN A 177 -3.05 -7.96 -27.90
N ASN A 178 -4.30 -8.45 -27.77
CA ASN A 178 -4.70 -9.84 -27.96
C ASN A 178 -4.04 -10.87 -27.00
N LYS A 179 -3.42 -10.40 -25.92
CA LYS A 179 -2.87 -11.25 -24.85
C LYS A 179 -3.62 -10.99 -23.55
N THR A 180 -3.78 -12.02 -22.74
CA THR A 180 -4.34 -11.86 -21.40
C THR A 180 -3.28 -11.22 -20.50
N LEU A 181 -3.56 -10.01 -20.02
CA LEU A 181 -2.80 -9.34 -19.00
C LEU A 181 -3.41 -9.69 -17.64
N SER A 182 -2.60 -10.19 -16.71
CA SER A 182 -2.96 -10.44 -15.32
C SER A 182 -2.39 -9.33 -14.43
N ILE A 183 -3.25 -8.65 -13.67
CA ILE A 183 -2.85 -7.67 -12.67
C ILE A 183 -3.05 -8.32 -11.31
N TYR A 184 -1.97 -8.83 -10.73
CA TYR A 184 -1.96 -9.47 -9.43
C TYR A 184 -1.77 -8.42 -8.33
N MET A 185 -2.65 -8.45 -7.33
CA MET A 185 -2.63 -7.53 -6.21
C MET A 185 -2.63 -8.29 -4.90
N THR A 186 -1.73 -7.91 -4.02
CA THR A 186 -1.65 -8.39 -2.65
C THR A 186 -1.04 -7.28 -1.79
N HIS A 187 -1.22 -7.33 -0.48
CA HIS A 187 -0.71 -6.25 0.37
C HIS A 187 0.81 -6.07 0.24
N GLY A 188 1.57 -7.15 0.16
CA GLY A 188 3.03 -7.09 -0.01
C GLY A 188 3.83 -7.56 1.20
N HIS A 189 3.18 -7.94 2.29
CA HIS A 189 3.84 -8.47 3.51
C HIS A 189 4.22 -9.96 3.41
N GLN A 190 3.79 -10.63 2.34
CA GLN A 190 3.99 -12.06 2.16
C GLN A 190 5.47 -12.43 2.19
N GLY A 191 5.81 -13.45 2.98
CA GLY A 191 7.20 -13.91 3.19
C GLY A 191 8.00 -13.11 4.22
N ASP A 192 7.43 -12.11 4.87
CA ASP A 192 8.03 -11.45 6.03
C ASP A 192 7.79 -12.26 7.30
N LEU A 193 8.87 -12.63 8.02
CA LEU A 193 8.81 -13.44 9.24
C LEU A 193 7.96 -12.82 10.36
N GLN A 194 7.93 -11.50 10.46
CA GLN A 194 7.14 -10.81 11.48
C GLN A 194 5.66 -10.79 11.12
N SER A 195 5.36 -10.80 9.83
CA SER A 195 4.01 -10.71 9.30
C SER A 195 3.34 -12.09 9.13
N ASP A 196 4.11 -13.16 8.96
CA ASP A 196 3.60 -14.55 8.86
C ASP A 196 3.14 -15.13 10.22
N GLY A 197 3.04 -14.27 11.21
CA GLY A 197 2.18 -14.36 12.38
C GLY A 197 2.22 -15.62 13.21
N ASN A 198 3.31 -15.90 13.91
CA ASN A 198 3.26 -16.79 15.04
C ASN A 198 2.35 -16.19 16.14
N TRP A 199 1.34 -16.94 16.64
CA TRP A 199 0.39 -16.50 17.67
C TRP A 199 1.07 -15.84 18.88
N PHE A 200 2.24 -16.33 19.29
CA PHE A 200 3.00 -15.77 20.41
C PHE A 200 3.56 -14.37 20.09
N SER A 201 4.05 -14.15 18.86
CA SER A 201 4.52 -12.84 18.43
C SER A 201 3.38 -11.81 18.42
N LYS A 202 2.20 -12.22 17.94
CA LYS A 202 1.00 -11.36 17.97
C LYS A 202 0.57 -10.99 19.37
N TRP A 203 0.53 -11.98 20.26
CA TRP A 203 0.17 -11.74 21.67
C TRP A 203 1.17 -10.80 22.35
N PHE A 204 2.47 -11.01 22.14
CA PHE A 204 3.52 -10.17 22.71
C PHE A 204 3.44 -8.74 22.17
N VAL A 205 3.29 -8.57 20.86
CA VAL A 205 3.17 -7.26 20.22
C VAL A 205 1.93 -6.54 20.74
N SER A 206 0.77 -7.18 20.76
CA SER A 206 -0.49 -6.53 21.17
C SER A 206 -0.56 -6.21 22.66
N ASN A 207 -0.04 -7.06 23.52
CA ASN A 207 -0.26 -6.94 24.98
C ASN A 207 0.92 -6.35 25.75
N VAL A 208 2.13 -6.41 25.20
CA VAL A 208 3.34 -5.91 25.86
C VAL A 208 3.96 -4.76 25.07
N TRP A 209 4.20 -4.98 23.80
CA TRP A 209 4.95 -4.04 22.97
C TRP A 209 4.14 -2.80 22.59
N ALA A 210 2.92 -2.96 22.11
CA ALA A 210 2.07 -1.84 21.68
C ALA A 210 1.70 -0.88 22.83
N PRO A 211 1.31 -1.34 24.05
CA PRO A 211 1.12 -0.45 25.18
C PRO A 211 2.39 0.30 25.58
N PHE A 212 3.55 -0.36 25.49
CA PHE A 212 4.85 0.26 25.79
C PHE A 212 5.24 1.32 24.76
N GLN A 213 5.05 1.04 23.48
CA GLN A 213 5.24 1.99 22.38
C GLN A 213 4.32 3.19 22.50
N ASN A 214 3.02 2.96 22.74
CA ASN A 214 2.03 4.01 22.94
C ASN A 214 2.40 4.91 24.13
N TYR A 215 2.84 4.32 25.23
CA TYR A 215 3.27 5.08 26.40
C TYR A 215 4.51 5.93 26.11
N LEU A 216 5.48 5.37 25.42
CA LEU A 216 6.73 6.06 25.07
C LEU A 216 6.62 6.91 23.80
N ARG A 217 5.57 6.75 22.98
CA ARG A 217 5.44 7.36 21.63
C ARG A 217 6.68 7.11 20.77
N ILE A 218 7.22 5.90 20.83
CA ILE A 218 8.33 5.46 20.01
C ILE A 218 7.72 4.66 18.86
N ASN A 219 7.99 5.08 17.62
CA ASN A 219 7.63 4.30 16.44
C ASN A 219 8.86 3.47 16.03
N PRO A 220 8.90 2.14 16.28
CA PRO A 220 10.04 1.33 15.87
C PRO A 220 10.02 1.18 14.35
N ASN A 221 11.21 1.05 13.78
CA ASN A 221 11.39 0.88 12.35
C ASN A 221 10.71 -0.40 11.84
N THR A 222 9.48 -0.26 11.38
CA THR A 222 8.88 -1.19 10.43
C THR A 222 9.51 -0.93 9.05
N PRO A 223 9.41 -1.86 8.07
CA PRO A 223 9.80 -1.57 6.68
C PRO A 223 9.30 -0.22 6.19
N ALA A 224 8.09 0.19 6.59
CA ALA A 224 7.50 1.48 6.27
C ALA A 224 8.24 2.72 6.81
N ASN A 225 9.14 2.59 7.77
CA ASN A 225 9.86 3.72 8.38
C ASN A 225 11.37 3.76 8.05
N ASN A 226 11.87 2.80 7.25
CA ASN A 226 13.27 2.73 6.85
C ASN A 226 13.40 2.70 5.33
N ASP A 227 13.84 3.79 4.73
CA ASP A 227 13.90 3.94 3.27
C ASP A 227 14.78 2.88 2.58
N GLN A 228 15.84 2.40 3.22
CA GLN A 228 16.66 1.32 2.68
C GLN A 228 15.93 -0.02 2.67
N LEU A 229 15.12 -0.32 3.71
CA LEU A 229 14.31 -1.53 3.77
C LEU A 229 13.14 -1.45 2.78
N LYS A 230 12.50 -0.28 2.63
CA LYS A 230 11.46 -0.05 1.61
C LYS A 230 11.98 -0.34 0.21
N THR A 231 13.11 0.25 -0.13
CA THR A 231 13.75 0.08 -1.44
C THR A 231 14.14 -1.38 -1.68
N ALA A 232 14.71 -2.06 -0.68
CA ALA A 232 15.05 -3.48 -0.77
C ALA A 232 13.80 -4.35 -0.99
N HIS A 233 12.72 -4.05 -0.27
CA HIS A 233 11.45 -4.78 -0.40
C HIS A 233 10.81 -4.56 -1.77
N ASN A 234 10.69 -3.31 -2.22
CA ASN A 234 10.18 -2.98 -3.56
C ASN A 234 11.00 -3.66 -4.66
N LYS A 235 12.33 -3.75 -4.50
CA LYS A 235 13.20 -4.47 -5.42
C LYS A 235 12.90 -5.97 -5.47
N MET A 236 12.56 -6.61 -4.36
CA MET A 236 12.15 -8.03 -4.33
C MET A 236 10.81 -8.24 -5.05
N MET A 237 9.83 -7.35 -4.81
CA MET A 237 8.53 -7.37 -5.50
C MET A 237 8.71 -7.22 -7.01
N TYR A 238 9.53 -6.25 -7.45
CA TYR A 238 9.89 -6.06 -8.84
C TYR A 238 10.56 -7.32 -9.43
N GLN A 239 11.55 -7.91 -8.74
CA GLN A 239 12.24 -9.10 -9.22
C GLN A 239 11.30 -10.31 -9.38
N TRP A 240 10.25 -10.39 -8.55
CA TRP A 240 9.22 -11.40 -8.70
C TRP A 240 8.38 -11.17 -9.96
N SER A 241 7.88 -9.94 -10.17
CA SER A 241 7.03 -9.59 -11.31
C SER A 241 7.78 -9.63 -12.64
N TYR A 242 9.05 -9.21 -12.65
CA TYR A 242 9.93 -9.23 -13.83
C TYR A 242 10.05 -10.60 -14.49
N LYS A 243 9.99 -11.68 -13.71
CA LYS A 243 10.09 -13.06 -14.20
C LYS A 243 8.77 -13.61 -14.77
N ARG A 244 7.68 -12.85 -14.69
CA ARG A 244 6.33 -13.33 -15.01
C ARG A 244 5.83 -12.73 -16.33
N LYS A 245 5.49 -13.61 -17.27
CA LYS A 245 4.94 -13.17 -18.55
C LYS A 245 3.54 -12.56 -18.39
N ASN A 246 3.29 -11.46 -19.08
CA ASN A 246 1.99 -10.78 -19.09
C ASN A 246 1.39 -10.56 -17.70
N THR A 247 2.23 -10.24 -16.71
CA THR A 247 1.78 -10.09 -15.32
C THR A 247 2.31 -8.79 -14.73
N LEU A 248 1.40 -7.98 -14.18
CA LEU A 248 1.72 -6.83 -13.33
C LEU A 248 1.52 -7.24 -11.87
N LEU A 249 2.34 -6.68 -10.98
CA LEU A 249 2.17 -6.79 -9.54
C LEU A 249 1.87 -5.41 -8.97
N ILE A 250 0.80 -5.29 -8.17
CA ILE A 250 0.49 -4.09 -7.40
C ILE A 250 0.51 -4.46 -5.92
N THR A 251 1.25 -3.69 -5.10
CA THR A 251 1.31 -3.86 -3.65
C THR A 251 1.12 -2.53 -2.90
N GLY A 252 1.04 -2.58 -1.58
CA GLY A 252 1.17 -1.50 -0.60
C GLY A 252 2.37 -1.74 0.32
N HIS A 253 2.14 -1.75 1.63
CA HIS A 253 3.03 -2.18 2.71
C HIS A 253 4.27 -1.30 2.96
N THR A 254 4.98 -0.87 1.93
CA THR A 254 6.19 -0.06 2.09
C THR A 254 5.92 1.42 2.27
N HIS A 255 4.67 1.86 2.06
CA HIS A 255 4.27 3.27 2.03
C HIS A 255 5.05 4.12 1.02
N GLN A 256 5.78 3.49 0.10
CA GLN A 256 6.55 4.16 -0.94
C GLN A 256 5.86 3.93 -2.29
N PRO A 257 5.25 4.97 -2.90
CA PRO A 257 4.63 4.83 -4.22
C PRO A 257 5.67 4.41 -5.26
N VAL A 258 5.29 3.46 -6.12
CA VAL A 258 6.10 3.00 -7.25
C VAL A 258 5.23 2.96 -8.48
N PHE A 259 5.72 3.51 -9.58
CA PHE A 259 5.06 3.47 -10.87
C PHE A 259 6.00 2.94 -11.95
N LYS A 260 5.54 1.98 -12.75
CA LYS A 260 6.35 1.32 -13.77
C LYS A 260 7.70 0.79 -13.26
N SER A 261 7.70 0.19 -12.10
CA SER A 261 8.89 -0.34 -11.42
C SER A 261 9.89 0.72 -10.94
N PHE A 262 9.62 2.00 -11.14
CA PHE A 262 10.46 3.11 -10.69
C PHE A 262 9.94 3.73 -9.39
N THR A 263 10.85 4.03 -8.49
CA THR A 263 10.62 4.94 -7.38
C THR A 263 10.65 6.40 -7.87
N GLU A 264 10.28 7.35 -7.01
CA GLU A 264 10.35 8.78 -7.34
C GLU A 264 11.75 9.18 -7.84
N LEU A 265 12.81 8.69 -7.18
CA LEU A 265 14.18 9.03 -7.55
C LEU A 265 14.53 8.52 -8.96
N GLU A 266 14.17 7.28 -9.27
CA GLU A 266 14.41 6.67 -10.58
C GLU A 266 13.63 7.40 -11.68
N THR A 267 12.37 7.75 -11.42
CA THR A 267 11.56 8.56 -12.34
C THR A 267 12.18 9.94 -12.59
N LEU A 268 12.71 10.58 -11.55
CA LEU A 268 13.39 11.87 -11.70
C LEU A 268 14.66 11.77 -12.54
N TYR A 269 15.46 10.70 -12.40
CA TYR A 269 16.64 10.50 -13.25
C TYR A 269 16.26 10.27 -14.72
N ASP A 270 15.24 9.44 -14.98
CA ASP A 270 14.74 9.21 -16.36
C ASP A 270 14.24 10.51 -17.00
N ASN A 271 13.48 11.31 -16.24
CA ASN A 271 13.00 12.62 -16.68
C ASN A 271 14.15 13.63 -16.88
N LEU A 272 15.17 13.60 -16.02
CA LEU A 272 16.36 14.45 -16.19
C LEU A 272 17.10 14.14 -17.49
N GLU A 273 17.26 12.85 -17.81
CA GLU A 273 17.85 12.41 -19.08
C GLU A 273 17.04 12.89 -20.28
N LYS A 274 15.71 12.75 -20.24
CA LYS A 274 14.80 13.23 -21.28
C LYS A 274 14.90 14.75 -21.47
N ALA A 275 14.86 15.53 -20.37
CA ALA A 275 14.97 16.98 -20.41
C ALA A 275 16.33 17.44 -20.97
N LYS A 276 17.43 16.75 -20.62
CA LYS A 276 18.76 17.01 -21.19
C LYS A 276 18.81 16.74 -22.68
N LYS A 277 18.24 15.63 -23.16
CA LYS A 277 18.13 15.28 -24.59
C LYS A 277 17.29 16.30 -25.36
N ALA A 278 16.19 16.77 -24.76
CA ALA A 278 15.32 17.81 -25.31
C ALA A 278 15.89 19.23 -25.20
N LYS A 279 17.06 19.43 -24.58
CA LYS A 279 17.70 20.73 -24.31
C LYS A 279 16.85 21.69 -23.46
N GLU A 280 15.98 21.15 -22.61
CA GLU A 280 15.10 21.90 -21.68
C GLU A 280 15.85 22.25 -20.39
N SER A 281 16.78 23.21 -20.45
CA SER A 281 17.73 23.54 -19.36
C SER A 281 17.05 23.94 -18.05
N ALA A 282 15.95 24.70 -18.12
CA ALA A 282 15.22 25.14 -16.92
C ALA A 282 14.57 23.95 -16.19
N GLN A 283 13.93 23.04 -16.94
CA GLN A 283 13.31 21.85 -16.39
C GLN A 283 14.34 20.87 -15.83
N ALA A 284 15.46 20.66 -16.53
CA ALA A 284 16.57 19.84 -16.07
C ALA A 284 17.13 20.33 -14.72
N ARG A 285 17.25 21.66 -14.54
CA ARG A 285 17.71 22.26 -13.27
C ARG A 285 16.74 22.00 -12.11
N LEU A 286 15.42 22.14 -12.34
CA LEU A 286 14.41 21.87 -11.31
C LEU A 286 14.40 20.39 -10.89
N ILE A 287 14.51 19.49 -11.86
CA ILE A 287 14.58 18.05 -11.60
C ILE A 287 15.84 17.72 -10.80
N GLN A 288 17.00 18.28 -11.18
CA GLN A 288 18.26 18.06 -10.46
C GLN A 288 18.16 18.49 -8.99
N GLN A 289 17.57 19.67 -8.70
CA GLN A 289 17.36 20.13 -7.32
C GLN A 289 16.50 19.16 -6.49
N ARG A 290 15.52 18.49 -7.13
CA ARG A 290 14.68 17.51 -6.45
C ARG A 290 15.44 16.22 -6.17
N ILE A 291 16.26 15.75 -7.10
CA ILE A 291 17.18 14.62 -6.94
C ILE A 291 18.13 14.86 -5.77
N ASP A 292 18.77 16.06 -5.71
CA ASP A 292 19.71 16.41 -4.65
C ASP A 292 19.03 16.37 -3.27
N LYS A 293 17.77 16.80 -3.16
CA LYS A 293 16.99 16.69 -1.92
C LYS A 293 16.74 15.25 -1.48
N LEU A 294 16.49 14.34 -2.42
CA LEU A 294 16.28 12.93 -2.12
C LEU A 294 17.58 12.25 -1.69
N HIS A 295 18.70 12.58 -2.34
CA HIS A 295 20.02 12.09 -1.89
C HIS A 295 20.40 12.57 -0.49
N LEU A 296 20.04 13.79 -0.11
CA LEU A 296 20.22 14.28 1.27
C LEU A 296 19.41 13.49 2.29
N LYS A 297 18.30 12.85 1.86
CA LYS A 297 17.50 11.92 2.69
C LYS A 297 18.07 10.50 2.73
N GLY A 298 19.17 10.22 2.01
CA GLY A 298 19.88 8.94 2.02
C GLY A 298 19.48 7.96 0.90
N GLU A 299 18.70 8.40 -0.08
CA GLU A 299 18.40 7.58 -1.26
C GLU A 299 19.65 7.37 -2.12
N LYS A 300 19.85 6.14 -2.62
CA LYS A 300 21.01 5.79 -3.45
C LYS A 300 20.69 5.95 -4.93
N MET A 301 21.73 6.18 -5.73
CA MET A 301 21.63 6.27 -7.18
C MET A 301 21.01 5.00 -7.76
N PRO A 302 19.98 5.12 -8.62
CA PRO A 302 19.29 3.99 -9.22
C PRO A 302 20.13 3.29 -10.31
N ASP A 303 19.86 2.01 -10.51
CA ASP A 303 20.38 1.22 -11.63
C ASP A 303 19.27 1.01 -12.66
N PHE A 304 19.41 1.59 -13.85
CA PHE A 304 18.38 1.62 -14.91
C PHE A 304 18.49 0.48 -15.93
N THR A 305 19.37 -0.49 -15.74
CA THR A 305 19.57 -1.53 -16.76
C THR A 305 18.42 -2.54 -16.79
N GLY A 306 17.70 -2.60 -17.92
CA GLY A 306 16.74 -3.67 -18.22
C GLY A 306 15.39 -3.62 -17.51
N TYR A 307 14.91 -2.44 -17.12
CA TYR A 307 13.61 -2.30 -16.44
C TYR A 307 12.42 -2.62 -17.35
N LEU A 308 11.47 -3.39 -16.80
CA LEU A 308 10.13 -3.62 -17.33
C LEU A 308 9.09 -2.94 -16.44
N ASP A 309 7.96 -2.57 -17.02
CA ASP A 309 6.87 -1.85 -16.33
C ASP A 309 5.94 -2.83 -15.59
N THR A 310 6.50 -3.72 -14.77
CA THR A 310 5.75 -4.86 -14.18
C THR A 310 5.37 -4.69 -12.71
N TYR A 311 5.92 -3.66 -12.03
CA TYR A 311 5.68 -3.45 -10.61
C TYR A 311 5.14 -2.05 -10.31
N PHE A 312 4.13 -2.00 -9.45
CA PHE A 312 3.47 -0.80 -8.96
C PHE A 312 3.27 -0.91 -7.44
N ASN A 313 3.31 0.22 -6.75
CA ASN A 313 2.95 0.30 -5.34
C ASN A 313 2.02 1.49 -5.11
N SER A 314 0.91 1.26 -4.42
CA SER A 314 -0.10 2.29 -4.14
C SER A 314 0.38 3.40 -3.21
N GLY A 315 1.51 3.23 -2.55
CA GLY A 315 1.94 4.10 -1.46
C GLY A 315 1.11 3.85 -0.21
N CYS A 316 0.58 4.90 0.40
CA CYS A 316 -0.27 4.76 1.59
C CYS A 316 -1.35 5.85 1.69
N CYS A 317 -2.27 5.64 2.62
CA CYS A 317 -3.29 6.61 2.99
C CYS A 317 -3.05 7.23 4.39
N CYS A 318 -1.79 7.39 4.79
CA CYS A 318 -1.42 7.87 6.11
C CYS A 318 -0.12 8.70 6.14
N PHE A 319 0.17 9.47 5.08
CA PHE A 319 1.32 10.35 5.09
C PHE A 319 1.22 11.44 6.16
N ASP A 320 2.38 11.89 6.67
CA ASP A 320 2.47 12.86 7.77
C ASP A 320 1.88 14.24 7.44
N ASP A 321 1.83 14.61 6.17
CA ASP A 321 1.19 15.83 5.67
C ASP A 321 -0.33 15.68 5.46
N GLY A 322 -0.86 14.46 5.64
CA GLY A 322 -2.26 14.11 5.43
C GLY A 322 -2.62 13.79 3.98
N ASP A 323 -1.65 13.75 3.10
CA ASP A 323 -1.84 13.29 1.73
C ASP A 323 -2.09 11.78 1.69
N ILE A 324 -2.69 11.31 0.61
CA ILE A 324 -2.85 9.89 0.31
C ILE A 324 -2.50 9.62 -1.14
N THR A 325 -1.99 8.43 -1.40
CA THR A 325 -1.74 7.95 -2.77
C THR A 325 -2.50 6.66 -3.05
N GLY A 326 -2.63 6.33 -4.31
CA GLY A 326 -3.29 5.10 -4.75
C GLY A 326 -3.09 4.85 -6.24
N ILE A 327 -3.59 3.73 -6.71
CA ILE A 327 -3.59 3.36 -8.13
C ILE A 327 -5.02 3.39 -8.66
N GLU A 328 -5.21 3.99 -9.82
CA GLU A 328 -6.44 3.89 -10.61
C GLU A 328 -6.22 3.04 -11.85
N ILE A 329 -7.24 2.29 -12.23
CA ILE A 329 -7.34 1.62 -13.53
C ILE A 329 -8.68 2.04 -14.12
N ASP A 330 -8.65 2.82 -15.19
CA ASP A 330 -9.82 3.38 -15.86
C ASP A 330 -9.47 3.76 -17.29
N ASP A 331 -10.41 3.53 -18.21
CA ASP A 331 -10.29 3.88 -19.63
C ASP A 331 -8.98 3.39 -20.29
N GLY A 332 -8.66 2.11 -20.08
CA GLY A 332 -7.44 1.48 -20.61
C GLY A 332 -6.13 1.98 -20.01
N CYS A 333 -6.18 2.87 -19.02
CA CYS A 333 -5.01 3.46 -18.38
C CYS A 333 -4.83 2.95 -16.96
N ILE A 334 -3.57 2.92 -16.50
CA ILE A 334 -3.18 2.81 -15.10
C ILE A 334 -2.56 4.14 -14.66
N ARG A 335 -2.96 4.63 -13.47
CA ARG A 335 -2.52 5.93 -12.94
C ARG A 335 -2.05 5.78 -11.51
N LEU A 336 -0.96 6.44 -11.16
CA LEU A 336 -0.62 6.77 -9.78
C LEU A 336 -1.27 8.11 -9.45
N ILE A 337 -2.11 8.13 -8.41
CA ILE A 337 -2.85 9.32 -8.01
C ILE A 337 -2.47 9.74 -6.59
N LYS A 338 -2.71 11.02 -6.34
CA LYS A 338 -2.56 11.65 -5.04
C LYS A 338 -3.80 12.47 -4.70
N TRP A 339 -4.24 12.39 -3.45
CA TRP A 339 -5.17 13.34 -2.86
C TRP A 339 -4.43 14.17 -1.83
N TYR A 340 -4.56 15.48 -1.90
CA TYR A 340 -3.81 16.41 -1.07
C TYR A 340 -4.68 17.58 -0.63
N TYR A 341 -4.23 18.32 0.37
CA TYR A 341 -4.92 19.52 0.83
C TYR A 341 -4.47 20.75 0.04
N LYS A 342 -5.32 21.23 -0.87
CA LYS A 342 -5.14 22.54 -1.50
C LYS A 342 -5.37 23.63 -0.47
N ASN A 343 -4.38 24.53 -0.30
CA ASN A 343 -4.42 25.60 0.69
C ASN A 343 -4.71 25.10 2.12
N GLY A 344 -4.32 23.88 2.45
CA GLY A 344 -4.49 23.27 3.76
C GLY A 344 -5.95 22.94 4.16
N LYS A 345 -6.92 23.06 3.26
CA LYS A 345 -8.36 22.91 3.61
C LYS A 345 -9.16 22.01 2.67
N GLN A 346 -8.99 22.17 1.38
CA GLN A 346 -9.79 21.49 0.37
C GLN A 346 -9.05 20.27 -0.16
N SER A 347 -9.68 19.11 -0.14
CA SER A 347 -9.14 17.89 -0.74
C SER A 347 -9.24 17.97 -2.27
N GLU A 348 -8.12 17.75 -2.95
CA GLU A 348 -8.03 17.78 -4.41
C GLU A 348 -7.29 16.53 -4.91
N ARG A 349 -7.74 15.98 -6.05
CA ARG A 349 -7.12 14.85 -6.72
C ARG A 349 -6.12 15.34 -7.75
N MET A 350 -4.95 14.71 -7.78
CA MET A 350 -3.89 14.91 -8.78
C MET A 350 -3.47 13.57 -9.38
N VAL A 351 -3.27 13.51 -10.67
CA VAL A 351 -2.57 12.40 -11.32
C VAL A 351 -1.07 12.71 -11.26
N LEU A 352 -0.31 11.84 -10.62
CA LEU A 352 1.15 11.95 -10.55
C LEU A 352 1.79 11.36 -11.80
N GLU A 353 1.34 10.17 -12.19
CA GLU A 353 1.83 9.44 -13.35
C GLU A 353 0.70 8.67 -14.03
N GLU A 354 0.78 8.52 -15.35
CA GLU A 354 -0.20 7.80 -16.16
C GLU A 354 0.50 6.99 -17.26
N SER A 355 -0.08 5.84 -17.58
CA SER A 355 0.30 5.05 -18.75
C SER A 355 -0.89 4.26 -19.27
N LYS A 356 -0.98 4.06 -20.57
CA LYS A 356 -1.90 3.07 -21.13
C LYS A 356 -1.40 1.67 -20.79
N LEU A 357 -2.33 0.76 -20.52
CA LEU A 357 -1.98 -0.66 -20.28
C LEU A 357 -1.32 -1.30 -21.50
N GLU A 358 -1.69 -0.85 -22.71
CA GLU A 358 -1.13 -1.35 -23.97
C GLU A 358 0.31 -0.89 -24.24
N ASP A 359 0.75 0.22 -23.60
CA ASP A 359 2.08 0.81 -23.79
C ASP A 359 3.09 0.31 -22.74
N LEU A 360 2.65 -0.51 -21.77
CA LEU A 360 3.52 -1.04 -20.74
C LEU A 360 4.50 -2.06 -21.31
N LYS A 361 5.76 -1.91 -20.98
CA LYS A 361 6.82 -2.88 -21.29
C LYS A 361 6.72 -4.07 -20.35
N ILE A 362 6.08 -5.14 -20.79
CA ILE A 362 5.82 -6.36 -20.02
C ILE A 362 6.56 -7.53 -20.66
N ALA A 363 7.04 -8.49 -19.83
CA ALA A 363 7.76 -9.69 -20.30
C ALA A 363 6.85 -10.64 -21.11
#